data_62de4407d2105576283c38964b597e53
#
_entry.id   62de4407d2105576283c38964b597e53
#
_cell.length_a   1.000
_cell.length_b   1.000
_cell.length_c   1.000
_cell.angle_alpha   90.00
_cell.angle_beta   90.00
_cell.angle_gamma   90.00
#
_symmetry.space_group_name_H-M   'P 1'
#
loop_
_entity.id
_entity.type
_entity.pdbx_description
1 polymer ?
#
loop_
_entity_poly.entity_id
_entity_poly.type
_entity_poly.pdbx_seq_one_letter_code
_entity_poly.pdbx_strand_id
1 'polypeptide(L)'
;MAHTLTVMRPVAALEGAGIETEIAPRPTTLDGLRVGLIWNRKRGGDAILEQVGTMLTNRFSDVKLNIYQGSIPTPSDMLDQAAEECDVVVGSSSD
;
A
#
# COMPACT_ATOMS: atom_id res chain seq x y z
N MET A 1 35.07 7.05 10.15
CA MET A 1 34.60 7.02 9.85
C MET A 1 33.38 6.55 9.65
N ALA A 2 33.23 5.73 9.60
CA ALA A 2 32.02 5.14 9.33
C ALA A 2 30.86 5.64 10.09
N HIS A 3 31.12 6.17 11.20
CA HIS A 3 30.05 6.69 11.95
C HIS A 3 29.34 7.77 11.21
N THR A 4 30.00 8.36 10.33
CA THR A 4 29.36 9.36 9.52
C THR A 4 28.23 8.77 8.74
N LEU A 5 28.39 7.54 8.35
CA LEU A 5 27.36 6.89 7.60
C LEU A 5 26.13 6.69 8.42
N THR A 6 26.31 6.52 9.70
CA THR A 6 25.17 6.34 10.57
C THR A 6 24.27 7.54 10.50
N VAL A 7 24.87 8.69 10.40
CA VAL A 7 24.09 9.89 10.35
C VAL A 7 23.24 9.94 9.11
N MET A 8 23.66 9.24 8.12
CA MET A 8 22.93 9.26 6.86
C MET A 8 21.68 8.44 6.88
N ARG A 9 21.37 7.79 7.97
CA ARG A 9 20.15 7.02 8.06
C ARG A 9 19.01 7.97 8.30
N PRO A 10 18.28 8.33 7.29
CA PRO A 10 17.20 9.29 7.46
C PRO A 10 16.09 8.78 8.33
N VAL A 11 15.89 7.51 8.33
CA VAL A 11 14.82 6.97 9.13
C VAL A 11 15.03 7.16 10.60
N ALA A 12 16.25 7.28 10.99
CA ALA A 12 16.53 7.45 12.41
C ALA A 12 15.95 8.73 12.95
N ALA A 13 15.69 9.66 12.08
CA ALA A 13 15.17 10.95 12.49
C ALA A 13 13.66 10.99 12.51
N LEU A 14 13.03 9.90 12.21
CA LEU A 14 11.60 9.94 12.09
C LEU A 14 10.93 10.20 13.41
N GLU A 15 9.95 11.03 13.35
CA GLU A 15 9.10 11.25 14.48
C GLU A 15 8.34 10.00 14.77
N GLY A 16 8.20 9.72 16.02
CA GLY A 16 7.53 8.51 16.40
C GLY A 16 8.40 7.29 16.29
N ALA A 17 9.69 7.47 16.09
CA ALA A 17 10.59 6.34 15.98
C ALA A 17 10.57 5.48 17.23
N GLY A 18 10.16 6.04 18.37
CA GLY A 18 10.05 5.25 19.57
C GLY A 18 8.75 4.50 19.70
N ILE A 19 7.86 4.68 18.76
CA ILE A 19 6.59 4.00 18.77
C ILE A 19 6.72 2.72 17.96
N GLU A 20 6.50 1.62 18.63
CA GLU A 20 6.53 0.36 17.92
C GLU A 20 5.21 0.15 17.24
N THR A 21 5.27 -0.09 15.96
CA THR A 21 4.08 -0.40 15.19
C THR A 21 4.25 -1.77 14.61
N GLU A 22 3.33 -2.64 14.94
CA GLU A 22 3.37 -3.97 14.38
C GLU A 22 3.00 -3.92 12.92
N ILE A 23 3.76 -4.59 12.12
CA ILE A 23 3.45 -4.76 10.71
C ILE A 23 2.47 -5.91 10.60
N ALA A 24 1.40 -5.71 9.84
CA ALA A 24 0.43 -6.76 9.65
C ALA A 24 1.10 -8.01 9.07
N PRO A 25 0.67 -9.18 9.49
CA PRO A 25 1.24 -10.41 8.94
C PRO A 25 1.04 -10.46 7.45
N ARG A 26 2.04 -10.95 6.74
CA ARG A 26 1.93 -11.09 5.30
C ARG A 26 1.32 -12.43 4.96
N PRO A 27 0.33 -12.44 4.07
CA PRO A 27 -0.24 -13.71 3.66
C PRO A 27 0.76 -14.50 2.82
N THR A 28 0.62 -15.80 2.83
CA THR A 28 1.48 -16.67 2.04
C THR A 28 1.03 -16.72 0.59
N THR A 29 -0.21 -16.39 0.32
CA THR A 29 -0.75 -16.35 -1.03
C THR A 29 -1.84 -15.29 -1.08
N LEU A 30 -2.14 -14.82 -2.27
CA LEU A 30 -3.25 -13.88 -2.46
C LEU A 30 -4.51 -14.57 -2.94
N ASP A 31 -4.48 -15.89 -3.08
CA ASP A 31 -5.67 -16.62 -3.52
C ASP A 31 -6.84 -16.37 -2.57
N GLY A 32 -7.96 -15.97 -3.14
CA GLY A 32 -9.18 -15.75 -2.38
C GLY A 32 -9.21 -14.49 -1.56
N LEU A 33 -8.17 -13.68 -1.61
CA LEU A 33 -8.12 -12.47 -0.80
C LEU A 33 -8.76 -11.28 -1.50
N ARG A 34 -9.14 -10.32 -0.68
CA ARG A 34 -9.67 -9.05 -1.16
C ARG A 34 -8.52 -8.07 -1.23
N VAL A 35 -8.26 -7.56 -2.42
CA VAL A 35 -7.15 -6.64 -2.68
C VAL A 35 -7.71 -5.27 -2.97
N GLY A 36 -7.28 -4.28 -2.22
CA GLY A 36 -7.65 -2.90 -2.48
C GLY A 36 -6.62 -2.25 -3.38
N LEU A 37 -7.10 -1.49 -4.36
CA LEU A 37 -6.23 -0.72 -5.24
C LEU A 37 -6.56 0.75 -4.97
N ILE A 38 -5.61 1.48 -4.40
CA ILE A 38 -5.83 2.85 -4.00
C ILE A 38 -5.08 3.78 -4.94
N TRP A 39 -5.83 4.63 -5.63
CA TRP A 39 -5.28 5.59 -6.55
C TRP A 39 -5.40 6.99 -5.96
N ASN A 40 -4.29 7.71 -5.96
CA ASN A 40 -4.25 9.07 -5.43
C ASN A 40 -4.53 10.12 -6.50
N ARG A 41 -5.06 9.68 -7.64
CA ARG A 41 -5.43 10.54 -8.76
C ARG A 41 -4.25 11.17 -9.49
N LYS A 42 -3.05 10.70 -9.21
CA LYS A 42 -1.91 11.10 -10.01
C LYS A 42 -1.99 10.46 -11.38
N ARG A 43 -1.69 11.25 -12.39
CA ARG A 43 -1.77 10.81 -13.76
C ARG A 43 -0.92 9.58 -13.98
N GLY A 44 -1.49 8.58 -14.60
CA GLY A 44 -0.79 7.33 -14.87
C GLY A 44 -0.93 6.29 -13.79
N GLY A 45 -1.27 6.68 -12.57
CA GLY A 45 -1.41 5.72 -11.49
C GLY A 45 -2.58 4.77 -11.68
N ASP A 46 -3.64 5.26 -12.31
CA ASP A 46 -4.80 4.42 -12.61
C ASP A 46 -4.43 3.32 -13.60
N ALA A 47 -3.63 3.65 -14.62
CA ALA A 47 -3.20 2.65 -15.60
C ALA A 47 -2.30 1.61 -14.95
N ILE A 48 -1.44 2.05 -14.03
CA ILE A 48 -0.59 1.13 -13.30
C ILE A 48 -1.42 0.18 -12.47
N LEU A 49 -2.39 0.70 -11.74
CA LEU A 49 -3.24 -0.14 -10.90
C LEU A 49 -4.10 -1.09 -11.72
N GLU A 50 -4.58 -0.64 -12.87
CA GLU A 50 -5.34 -1.51 -13.74
C GLU A 50 -4.49 -2.69 -14.19
N GLN A 51 -3.24 -2.43 -14.55
CA GLN A 51 -2.34 -3.49 -14.96
C GLN A 51 -2.03 -4.43 -13.81
N VAL A 52 -1.79 -3.87 -12.63
CA VAL A 52 -1.55 -4.68 -11.44
C VAL A 52 -2.76 -5.57 -11.15
N GLY A 53 -3.96 -5.01 -11.24
CA GLY A 53 -5.18 -5.78 -11.03
C GLY A 53 -5.31 -6.93 -11.99
N THR A 54 -5.03 -6.68 -13.27
CA THR A 54 -5.07 -7.72 -14.29
C THR A 54 -4.07 -8.83 -13.99
N MET A 55 -2.86 -8.44 -13.61
CA MET A 55 -1.83 -9.42 -13.29
C MET A 55 -2.21 -10.26 -12.07
N LEU A 56 -2.80 -9.62 -11.07
CA LEU A 56 -3.20 -10.35 -9.88
C LEU A 56 -4.31 -11.35 -10.17
N THR A 57 -5.31 -10.94 -10.95
CA THR A 57 -6.41 -11.85 -11.27
C THR A 57 -5.96 -12.98 -12.17
N ASN A 58 -4.91 -12.78 -12.96
CA ASN A 58 -4.37 -13.85 -13.80
C ASN A 58 -3.49 -14.81 -13.02
N ARG A 59 -2.86 -14.33 -11.97
CA ARG A 59 -1.90 -15.12 -11.22
C ARG A 59 -2.51 -15.88 -10.05
N PHE A 60 -3.51 -15.30 -9.42
CA PHE A 60 -4.11 -15.88 -8.23
C PHE A 60 -5.58 -16.18 -8.47
N SER A 61 -6.07 -17.21 -7.76
CA SER A 61 -7.46 -17.64 -7.90
C SER A 61 -8.35 -16.84 -6.98
N ASP A 62 -9.51 -16.45 -7.50
CA ASP A 62 -10.56 -15.82 -6.69
C ASP A 62 -10.15 -14.53 -5.99
N VAL A 63 -9.18 -13.83 -6.54
CA VAL A 63 -8.82 -12.52 -6.03
C VAL A 63 -9.95 -11.56 -6.34
N LYS A 64 -10.34 -10.78 -5.33
CA LYS A 64 -11.35 -9.75 -5.50
C LYS A 64 -10.67 -8.40 -5.41
N LEU A 65 -11.01 -7.51 -6.34
CA LEU A 65 -10.39 -6.20 -6.40
C LEU A 65 -11.38 -5.13 -5.98
N ASN A 66 -10.96 -4.27 -5.07
CA ASN A 66 -11.73 -3.09 -4.68
C ASN A 66 -10.90 -1.86 -5.04
N ILE A 67 -11.52 -0.92 -5.72
CA ILE A 67 -10.81 0.25 -6.21
C ILE A 67 -11.26 1.48 -5.44
N TYR A 68 -10.28 2.23 -4.95
CA TYR A 68 -10.52 3.46 -4.21
C TYR A 68 -9.79 4.60 -4.87
N GLN A 69 -10.41 5.76 -4.88
CA GLN A 69 -9.80 6.96 -5.45
C GLN A 69 -9.87 8.07 -4.41
N GLY A 70 -8.74 8.69 -4.16
CA GLY A 70 -8.69 9.75 -3.18
C GLY A 70 -7.62 10.76 -3.47
N SER A 71 -7.65 11.83 -2.70
CA SER A 71 -6.69 12.90 -2.84
C SER A 71 -5.36 12.52 -2.18
N ILE A 72 -4.41 13.45 -2.23
CA ILE A 72 -3.13 13.33 -1.56
C ILE A 72 -3.15 14.30 -0.39
N PRO A 73 -2.88 13.85 0.82
CA PRO A 73 -2.71 12.45 1.23
C PRO A 73 -4.04 11.72 1.22
N THR A 74 -3.96 10.40 1.22
CA THR A 74 -5.17 9.58 1.21
C THR A 74 -5.99 9.87 2.47
N PRO A 75 -7.28 10.15 2.32
CA PRO A 75 -8.12 10.43 3.49
C PRO A 75 -8.17 9.27 4.46
N SER A 76 -8.18 9.58 5.74
CA SER A 76 -8.16 8.53 6.75
C SER A 76 -9.41 7.67 6.72
N ASP A 77 -10.57 8.25 6.39
CA ASP A 77 -11.79 7.46 6.30
C ASP A 77 -11.73 6.46 5.16
N MET A 78 -11.06 6.80 4.06
CA MET A 78 -10.86 5.87 2.98
C MET A 78 -9.92 4.74 3.40
N LEU A 79 -8.88 5.07 4.15
CA LEU A 79 -7.97 4.04 4.66
C LEU A 79 -8.69 3.10 5.62
N ASP A 80 -9.54 3.64 6.46
CA ASP A 80 -10.32 2.82 7.37
C ASP A 80 -11.26 1.90 6.62
N GLN A 81 -11.90 2.43 5.58
CA GLN A 81 -12.80 1.63 4.76
C GLN A 81 -12.04 0.50 4.07
N ALA A 82 -10.88 0.82 3.50
CA ALA A 82 -10.08 -0.20 2.84
C ALA A 82 -9.62 -1.26 3.83
N ALA A 83 -9.28 -0.86 5.04
CA ALA A 83 -8.85 -1.81 6.06
C ALA A 83 -9.96 -2.79 6.42
N GLU A 84 -11.20 -2.35 6.38
CA GLU A 84 -12.32 -3.23 6.67
C GLU A 84 -12.68 -4.13 5.49
N GLU A 85 -12.54 -3.61 4.29
CA GLU A 85 -13.01 -4.30 3.10
C GLU A 85 -11.96 -5.12 2.40
N CYS A 86 -10.70 -4.93 2.75
CA CYS A 86 -9.61 -5.58 2.04
C CYS A 86 -8.68 -6.30 2.99
N ASP A 87 -8.05 -7.34 2.48
CA ASP A 87 -7.03 -8.07 3.21
C ASP A 87 -5.65 -7.49 2.97
N VAL A 88 -5.42 -6.97 1.77
CA VAL A 88 -4.18 -6.29 1.40
C VAL A 88 -4.51 -5.14 0.48
N VAL A 89 -3.61 -4.18 0.36
CA VAL A 89 -3.82 -3.03 -0.52
C VAL A 89 -2.55 -2.73 -1.31
N VAL A 90 -2.75 -2.13 -2.48
CA VAL A 90 -1.68 -1.61 -3.32
C VAL A 90 -2.00 -0.15 -3.59
N GLY A 91 -1.07 0.73 -3.31
CA GLY A 91 -1.27 2.16 -3.57
C GLY A 91 -0.45 2.62 -4.76
N SER A 92 -0.96 3.61 -5.49
CA SER A 92 -0.28 4.22 -6.63
C SER A 92 -0.86 5.60 -6.91
N SER A 93 -0.06 6.49 -7.31
CA SER A 93 1.39 6.40 -7.32
C SER A 93 1.91 7.49 -6.42
N SER A 94 3.08 7.24 -5.86
CA SER A 94 3.66 8.18 -4.93
C SER A 94 4.39 9.29 -5.68
N ASP A 95 4.44 10.44 -5.09
CA ASP A 95 5.21 11.55 -5.61
C ASP A 95 6.62 11.52 -5.08
#